data_d0e202091fa144e972a052860475492a
#
_entry.id   d0e202091fa144e972a052860475492a
#
_cell.length_a   1.000
_cell.length_b   1.000
_cell.length_c   1.000
_cell.angle_alpha   90.00
_cell.angle_beta   90.00
_cell.angle_gamma   90.00
#
_symmetry.space_group_name_H-M   'P 1'
#
loop_
_entity.id
_entity.type
_entity.pdbx_description
1 polymer ?
#
loop_
_entity_poly.entity_id
_entity_poly.type
_entity_poly.pdbx_seq_one_letter_code
_entity_poly.pdbx_strand_id
1 'polypeptide(L)'
;VNAWMKLGRLRDEKDLPDFMDTFGWCTWNAFYQEVSHELVRQGLESFRQGGVQPRFLILDDGWQQVEKMPSGETRLTGFGANEKFPGGLQPTVQMAKDEFGIEIFTVWHAVLGYWGGVDGKVLPGYGVRPAGRSFGAGILHHVPDHNQNWWGQVVGTVPPEHLGRFYQDYHRPLRQAGVDGIKVDNQACIEGVSAGYGGRVRYMRAVHEALEGSAQVHFRGNLTNCMSNAMEVLYGALNSNLTRTSTDFWPWIPASHGLHLYVNALMGAWFGEFIWPDWDMFESGHPAGAFHAAGRAVSGGPVFVSDKPGAQDFNLLRKLVLPDGRTLRADFPGRPTADCLLVDPTQEDVLYKIWSLNEDAGIVGAFNCRYSGKVEKGEPPITVRGEVRPSDLEGLGADCYVVYAHTRREMCTLSGEEGWALELPELGYELFTIVPIREGAAPLGLVEYMNGAGAVLSKGWVTEDIFQMLVRGSGLCLVWLDRPAVQVRHEGAVIDFSYVRETNLLAFDLPGDGEVVIVTAPR
;
A
#
# COMPACT_ATOMS: atom_id res chain seq x y z
N VAL A 1 -9.35 22.06 12.49
CA VAL A 1 -9.34 22.90 11.26
C VAL A 1 -10.46 22.47 10.33
N ASN A 2 -10.56 21.17 9.95
CA ASN A 2 -11.58 20.67 9.02
C ASN A 2 -13.02 20.93 9.51
N ALA A 3 -13.33 20.59 10.76
CA ALA A 3 -14.67 20.82 11.35
C ALA A 3 -15.06 22.30 11.34
N TRP A 4 -14.09 23.22 11.48
CA TRP A 4 -14.33 24.65 11.54
C TRP A 4 -14.41 25.32 10.16
N MET A 5 -13.55 24.89 9.23
CA MET A 5 -13.47 25.47 7.89
C MET A 5 -14.31 24.72 6.86
N LYS A 6 -14.84 23.55 7.18
CA LYS A 6 -15.55 22.64 6.26
C LYS A 6 -14.73 22.33 5.00
N LEU A 7 -13.42 22.22 5.17
CA LEU A 7 -12.48 21.90 4.12
C LEU A 7 -11.95 20.47 4.35
N GLY A 8 -12.07 19.61 3.36
CA GLY A 8 -11.60 18.23 3.41
C GLY A 8 -12.45 17.31 4.32
N ARG A 9 -12.09 16.06 4.34
CA ARG A 9 -12.64 15.01 5.20
C ARG A 9 -11.47 14.21 5.78
N LEU A 10 -11.64 13.70 7.01
CA LEU A 10 -10.68 12.79 7.62
C LEU A 10 -10.78 11.40 6.98
N ARG A 11 -9.74 10.60 7.12
CA ARG A 11 -9.67 9.23 6.61
C ARG A 11 -10.91 8.40 7.00
N ASP A 12 -11.29 8.44 8.28
CA ASP A 12 -12.38 7.63 8.83
C ASP A 12 -13.78 8.15 8.47
N GLU A 13 -13.86 9.32 7.83
CA GLU A 13 -15.10 9.89 7.31
C GLU A 13 -15.35 9.53 5.83
N LYS A 14 -14.47 8.71 5.24
CA LYS A 14 -14.50 8.32 3.83
C LYS A 14 -14.53 6.80 3.68
N ASP A 15 -15.17 6.34 2.61
CA ASP A 15 -15.18 4.92 2.27
C ASP A 15 -13.78 4.44 1.89
N LEU A 16 -13.46 3.20 2.23
CA LEU A 16 -12.25 2.54 1.74
C LEU A 16 -12.42 2.18 0.26
N PRO A 17 -11.35 2.27 -0.57
CA PRO A 17 -11.37 1.65 -1.89
C PRO A 17 -11.67 0.15 -1.80
N ASP A 18 -12.47 -0.36 -2.73
CA ASP A 18 -12.96 -1.75 -2.72
C ASP A 18 -11.84 -2.81 -2.73
N PHE A 19 -10.62 -2.44 -3.10
CA PHE A 19 -9.46 -3.34 -3.23
C PHE A 19 -8.48 -3.34 -2.04
N MET A 20 -8.73 -2.55 -0.99
CA MET A 20 -7.76 -2.33 0.10
C MET A 20 -7.32 -3.60 0.83
N ASP A 21 -8.23 -4.56 1.00
CA ASP A 21 -7.97 -5.79 1.75
C ASP A 21 -7.64 -6.99 0.82
N THR A 22 -7.28 -6.72 -0.45
CA THR A 22 -6.94 -7.74 -1.43
C THR A 22 -5.54 -7.54 -2.00
N PHE A 23 -4.96 -8.63 -2.51
CA PHE A 23 -3.66 -8.59 -3.18
C PHE A 23 -3.80 -8.12 -4.64
N GLY A 24 -2.87 -7.29 -5.09
CA GLY A 24 -2.88 -6.71 -6.42
C GLY A 24 -1.61 -6.90 -7.23
N TRP A 25 -1.74 -6.59 -8.53
CA TRP A 25 -0.63 -6.51 -9.47
C TRP A 25 -0.70 -5.22 -10.29
N CYS A 26 0.43 -4.51 -10.39
CA CYS A 26 0.61 -3.32 -11.21
C CYS A 26 1.53 -3.65 -12.40
N THR A 27 1.19 -3.19 -13.59
CA THR A 27 1.94 -3.51 -14.80
C THR A 27 3.19 -2.65 -15.00
N TRP A 28 3.44 -1.63 -14.15
CA TRP A 28 4.48 -0.64 -14.40
C TRP A 28 5.88 -1.24 -14.50
N ASN A 29 6.48 -1.74 -13.42
CA ASN A 29 7.83 -2.33 -13.48
C ASN A 29 7.89 -3.61 -14.32
N ALA A 30 6.75 -4.30 -14.46
CA ALA A 30 6.68 -5.49 -15.30
C ALA A 30 6.94 -5.18 -16.79
N PHE A 31 6.38 -4.09 -17.31
CA PHE A 31 6.40 -3.83 -18.75
C PHE A 31 6.63 -2.38 -19.13
N TYR A 32 6.59 -1.45 -18.17
CA TYR A 32 6.58 -0.02 -18.45
C TYR A 32 5.54 0.31 -19.54
N GLN A 33 5.85 1.22 -20.44
CA GLN A 33 4.97 1.63 -21.52
C GLN A 33 4.77 0.57 -22.62
N GLU A 34 5.48 -0.58 -22.55
CA GLU A 34 5.31 -1.67 -23.52
C GLU A 34 4.12 -2.59 -23.18
N VAL A 35 3.39 -2.32 -22.10
CA VAL A 35 2.22 -3.10 -21.69
C VAL A 35 1.22 -3.27 -22.86
N SER A 36 0.65 -4.48 -22.98
CA SER A 36 -0.33 -4.85 -24.00
C SER A 36 -1.34 -5.86 -23.45
N HIS A 37 -2.42 -6.10 -24.20
CA HIS A 37 -3.39 -7.15 -23.89
C HIS A 37 -2.73 -8.49 -23.61
N GLU A 38 -1.81 -8.91 -24.49
CA GLU A 38 -1.12 -10.19 -24.37
C GLU A 38 -0.17 -10.25 -23.17
N LEU A 39 0.55 -9.16 -22.88
CA LEU A 39 1.46 -9.10 -21.73
C LEU A 39 0.68 -9.11 -20.41
N VAL A 40 -0.49 -8.48 -20.35
CA VAL A 40 -1.39 -8.59 -19.17
C VAL A 40 -1.82 -10.05 -18.98
N ARG A 41 -2.22 -10.76 -20.04
CA ARG A 41 -2.55 -12.19 -19.98
C ARG A 41 -1.39 -13.02 -19.44
N GLN A 42 -0.19 -12.84 -19.96
CA GLN A 42 1.01 -13.55 -19.51
C GLN A 42 1.33 -13.32 -18.03
N GLY A 43 1.18 -12.09 -17.57
CA GLY A 43 1.37 -11.76 -16.15
C GLY A 43 0.39 -12.50 -15.25
N LEU A 44 -0.90 -12.44 -15.57
CA LEU A 44 -1.95 -13.11 -14.80
C LEU A 44 -1.81 -14.64 -14.83
N GLU A 45 -1.42 -15.21 -15.98
CA GLU A 45 -1.13 -16.64 -16.11
C GLU A 45 0.03 -17.07 -15.20
N SER A 46 1.08 -16.26 -15.09
CA SER A 46 2.22 -16.53 -14.20
C SER A 46 1.78 -16.59 -12.73
N PHE A 47 0.92 -15.68 -12.28
CA PHE A 47 0.35 -15.72 -10.92
C PHE A 47 -0.52 -16.95 -10.70
N ARG A 48 -1.36 -17.33 -11.67
CA ARG A 48 -2.18 -18.55 -11.61
C ARG A 48 -1.32 -19.80 -11.45
N GLN A 49 -0.24 -19.92 -12.21
CA GLN A 49 0.71 -21.04 -12.12
C GLN A 49 1.43 -21.08 -10.77
N GLY A 50 1.73 -19.93 -10.18
CA GLY A 50 2.32 -19.83 -8.86
C GLY A 50 1.37 -20.06 -7.69
N GLY A 51 0.06 -20.12 -7.94
CA GLY A 51 -0.97 -20.34 -6.94
C GLY A 51 -1.16 -19.17 -5.97
N VAL A 52 -0.82 -17.95 -6.40
CA VAL A 52 -1.13 -16.70 -5.69
C VAL A 52 -1.91 -15.80 -6.65
N GLN A 53 -3.18 -15.55 -6.35
CA GLN A 53 -4.09 -14.89 -7.28
C GLN A 53 -4.28 -13.41 -6.89
N PRO A 54 -3.89 -12.44 -7.74
CA PRO A 54 -4.29 -11.06 -7.58
C PRO A 54 -5.81 -10.91 -7.70
N ARG A 55 -6.41 -10.05 -6.88
CA ARG A 55 -7.82 -9.68 -6.94
C ARG A 55 -8.02 -8.30 -7.54
N PHE A 56 -6.99 -7.44 -7.49
CA PHE A 56 -7.03 -6.20 -8.26
C PHE A 56 -5.83 -6.06 -9.18
N LEU A 57 -6.03 -5.30 -10.24
CA LEU A 57 -5.02 -5.01 -11.26
C LEU A 57 -4.97 -3.52 -11.54
N ILE A 58 -3.76 -2.97 -11.59
CA ILE A 58 -3.48 -1.62 -12.09
C ILE A 58 -2.83 -1.74 -13.46
N LEU A 59 -3.59 -1.43 -14.52
CA LEU A 59 -3.04 -1.22 -15.85
C LEU A 59 -2.41 0.18 -15.89
N ASP A 60 -1.09 0.22 -15.76
CA ASP A 60 -0.32 1.46 -15.65
C ASP A 60 -0.07 2.13 -17.02
N ASP A 61 0.77 3.17 -17.08
CA ASP A 61 1.05 3.96 -18.30
C ASP A 61 1.43 3.06 -19.51
N GLY A 62 0.96 3.44 -20.69
CA GLY A 62 1.26 2.76 -21.97
C GLY A 62 0.04 2.26 -22.73
N TRP A 63 -1.19 2.40 -22.21
CA TRP A 63 -2.41 1.93 -22.89
C TRP A 63 -3.15 3.00 -23.69
N GLN A 64 -2.93 4.29 -23.41
CA GLN A 64 -3.72 5.42 -23.89
C GLN A 64 -3.41 5.80 -25.34
N GLN A 65 -4.36 6.46 -26.00
CA GLN A 65 -4.17 7.15 -27.27
C GLN A 65 -3.40 8.46 -27.04
N VAL A 66 -2.13 8.46 -27.37
CA VAL A 66 -1.22 9.57 -27.18
C VAL A 66 -0.35 9.80 -28.41
N GLU A 67 0.09 11.03 -28.62
CA GLU A 67 1.03 11.39 -29.68
C GLU A 67 2.20 12.22 -29.14
N LYS A 68 3.38 11.95 -29.69
CA LYS A 68 4.58 12.76 -29.41
C LYS A 68 4.55 14.01 -30.26
N MET A 69 4.57 15.17 -29.60
CA MET A 69 4.57 16.45 -30.27
C MET A 69 5.94 16.79 -30.87
N PRO A 70 6.01 17.64 -31.91
CA PRO A 70 7.30 18.11 -32.45
C PRO A 70 8.20 18.80 -31.42
N SER A 71 7.62 19.34 -30.36
CA SER A 71 8.33 19.97 -29.21
C SER A 71 8.87 18.94 -28.21
N GLY A 72 8.58 17.64 -28.40
CA GLY A 72 9.17 16.55 -27.63
C GLY A 72 8.26 15.93 -26.56
N GLU A 73 7.28 16.66 -26.05
CA GLU A 73 6.29 16.14 -25.11
C GLU A 73 5.28 15.20 -25.76
N THR A 74 4.72 14.28 -24.98
CA THR A 74 3.64 13.39 -25.40
C THR A 74 2.32 13.88 -24.81
N ARG A 75 1.27 14.00 -25.65
CA ARG A 75 -0.06 14.50 -25.30
C ARG A 75 -1.16 13.47 -25.55
N LEU A 76 -2.23 13.57 -24.75
CA LEU A 76 -3.45 12.82 -24.93
C LEU A 76 -4.17 13.29 -26.21
N THR A 77 -4.51 12.33 -27.09
CA THR A 77 -5.20 12.61 -28.37
C THR A 77 -6.58 11.93 -28.45
N GLY A 78 -6.94 11.10 -27.48
CA GLY A 78 -8.24 10.45 -27.41
C GLY A 78 -8.48 9.76 -26.06
N PHE A 79 -9.71 9.34 -25.80
CA PHE A 79 -10.09 8.67 -24.55
C PHE A 79 -10.14 7.13 -24.70
N GLY A 80 -9.68 6.60 -25.80
CA GLY A 80 -9.60 5.17 -26.07
C GLY A 80 -8.23 4.58 -25.76
N ALA A 81 -8.12 3.27 -25.92
CA ALA A 81 -6.85 2.56 -25.88
C ALA A 81 -6.12 2.64 -27.23
N ASN A 82 -4.80 2.47 -27.21
CA ASN A 82 -3.96 2.40 -28.40
C ASN A 82 -4.01 1.00 -29.04
N GLU A 83 -3.24 0.80 -30.13
CA GLU A 83 -3.22 -0.43 -30.94
C GLU A 83 -2.73 -1.68 -30.18
N LYS A 84 -2.05 -1.54 -29.05
CA LYS A 84 -1.63 -2.66 -28.19
C LYS A 84 -2.81 -3.34 -27.47
N PHE A 85 -3.99 -2.71 -27.51
CA PHE A 85 -5.23 -3.22 -26.94
C PHE A 85 -6.33 -3.35 -28.03
N PRO A 86 -6.27 -4.41 -28.85
CA PRO A 86 -7.22 -4.62 -29.95
C PRO A 86 -8.67 -4.69 -29.44
N GLY A 87 -9.54 -3.88 -30.04
CA GLY A 87 -10.94 -3.77 -29.61
C GLY A 87 -11.15 -2.86 -28.39
N GLY A 88 -10.12 -2.10 -27.98
CA GLY A 88 -10.15 -1.23 -26.80
C GLY A 88 -9.83 -1.97 -25.50
N LEU A 89 -10.13 -1.36 -24.36
CA LEU A 89 -9.85 -1.98 -23.04
C LEU A 89 -10.81 -3.10 -22.67
N GLN A 90 -12.04 -3.09 -23.18
CA GLN A 90 -13.08 -4.05 -22.78
C GLN A 90 -12.63 -5.52 -22.88
N PRO A 91 -11.99 -6.00 -23.98
CA PRO A 91 -11.52 -7.39 -24.05
C PRO A 91 -10.47 -7.73 -22.97
N THR A 92 -9.59 -6.79 -22.62
CA THR A 92 -8.58 -6.99 -21.57
C THR A 92 -9.20 -7.04 -20.19
N VAL A 93 -10.15 -6.15 -19.91
CA VAL A 93 -10.89 -6.12 -18.65
C VAL A 93 -11.71 -7.41 -18.47
N GLN A 94 -12.44 -7.84 -19.51
CA GLN A 94 -13.21 -9.09 -19.47
C GLN A 94 -12.30 -10.30 -19.25
N MET A 95 -11.23 -10.44 -20.01
CA MET A 95 -10.24 -11.49 -19.83
C MET A 95 -9.70 -11.54 -18.40
N ALA A 96 -9.29 -10.40 -17.83
CA ALA A 96 -8.76 -10.34 -16.47
C ALA A 96 -9.80 -10.77 -15.43
N LYS A 97 -11.07 -10.35 -15.57
CA LYS A 97 -12.16 -10.68 -14.66
C LYS A 97 -12.64 -12.12 -14.83
N ASP A 98 -12.99 -12.52 -16.04
CA ASP A 98 -13.68 -13.78 -16.28
C ASP A 98 -12.75 -14.99 -16.25
N GLU A 99 -11.49 -14.84 -16.72
CA GLU A 99 -10.55 -15.96 -16.80
C GLU A 99 -9.60 -16.02 -15.58
N PHE A 100 -9.30 -14.86 -14.96
CA PHE A 100 -8.29 -14.77 -13.89
C PHE A 100 -8.83 -14.27 -12.53
N GLY A 101 -10.13 -13.98 -12.43
CA GLY A 101 -10.76 -13.64 -11.17
C GLY A 101 -10.32 -12.28 -10.59
N ILE A 102 -9.91 -11.34 -11.44
CA ILE A 102 -9.71 -9.95 -11.02
C ILE A 102 -11.06 -9.34 -10.69
N GLU A 103 -11.19 -8.84 -9.48
CA GLU A 103 -12.44 -8.22 -8.99
C GLU A 103 -12.46 -6.73 -9.33
N ILE A 104 -11.34 -6.04 -9.18
CA ILE A 104 -11.19 -4.60 -9.42
C ILE A 104 -10.11 -4.35 -10.47
N PHE A 105 -10.50 -3.80 -11.61
CA PHE A 105 -9.60 -3.41 -12.69
C PHE A 105 -9.44 -1.90 -12.71
N THR A 106 -8.24 -1.40 -12.43
CA THR A 106 -7.90 0.01 -12.36
C THR A 106 -7.00 0.41 -13.52
N VAL A 107 -7.18 1.62 -14.07
CA VAL A 107 -6.30 2.15 -15.12
C VAL A 107 -5.61 3.43 -14.68
N TRP A 108 -4.38 3.61 -15.13
CA TRP A 108 -3.59 4.81 -14.90
C TRP A 108 -3.92 5.91 -15.92
N HIS A 109 -3.90 7.17 -15.48
CA HIS A 109 -3.74 8.33 -16.34
C HIS A 109 -3.08 9.49 -15.57
N ALA A 110 -2.45 10.45 -16.27
CA ALA A 110 -1.98 11.66 -15.63
C ALA A 110 -3.16 12.64 -15.37
N VAL A 111 -3.06 13.44 -14.33
CA VAL A 111 -4.11 14.40 -13.93
C VAL A 111 -4.50 15.38 -15.04
N LEU A 112 -3.59 15.77 -15.91
CA LEU A 112 -3.88 16.59 -17.09
C LEU A 112 -4.16 15.78 -18.36
N GLY A 113 -4.53 14.49 -18.21
CA GLY A 113 -4.81 13.57 -19.30
C GLY A 113 -3.61 12.69 -19.67
N TYR A 114 -2.46 13.29 -19.95
CA TYR A 114 -1.17 12.62 -20.10
C TYR A 114 -0.03 13.53 -19.61
N TRP A 115 1.22 13.09 -19.67
CA TRP A 115 2.38 13.84 -19.17
C TRP A 115 2.51 15.26 -19.75
N GLY A 116 2.33 15.42 -21.06
CA GLY A 116 2.30 16.70 -21.76
C GLY A 116 0.92 17.35 -21.84
N GLY A 117 -0.07 16.83 -21.10
CA GLY A 117 -1.45 17.32 -21.14
C GLY A 117 -2.24 16.81 -22.34
N VAL A 118 -3.17 17.62 -22.82
CA VAL A 118 -4.12 17.30 -23.92
C VAL A 118 -3.71 18.00 -25.21
N ASP A 119 -3.87 17.32 -26.36
CA ASP A 119 -3.76 18.00 -27.65
C ASP A 119 -5.07 18.72 -28.02
N GLY A 120 -5.06 20.05 -27.88
CA GLY A 120 -6.22 20.87 -28.20
C GLY A 120 -6.59 20.96 -29.68
N LYS A 121 -5.73 20.49 -30.60
CA LYS A 121 -6.05 20.41 -32.02
C LYS A 121 -6.92 19.19 -32.31
N VAL A 122 -6.63 18.08 -31.64
CA VAL A 122 -7.36 16.82 -31.80
C VAL A 122 -8.62 16.81 -30.92
N LEU A 123 -8.53 17.41 -29.73
CA LEU A 123 -9.62 17.51 -28.75
C LEU A 123 -10.05 18.99 -28.52
N PRO A 124 -10.58 19.68 -29.55
CA PRO A 124 -10.84 21.13 -29.48
C PRO A 124 -11.98 21.51 -28.53
N GLY A 125 -12.86 20.56 -28.19
CA GLY A 125 -14.06 20.82 -27.37
C GLY A 125 -13.79 21.20 -25.91
N TYR A 126 -12.54 21.11 -25.44
CA TYR A 126 -12.16 21.37 -24.04
C TYR A 126 -11.42 22.69 -23.85
N GLY A 127 -11.31 23.53 -24.88
CA GLY A 127 -10.69 24.85 -24.76
C GLY A 127 -9.23 24.81 -24.30
N VAL A 128 -8.50 23.74 -24.66
CA VAL A 128 -7.12 23.51 -24.23
C VAL A 128 -6.23 24.71 -24.51
N ARG A 129 -5.46 25.13 -23.49
CA ARG A 129 -4.52 26.25 -23.56
C ARG A 129 -3.10 25.76 -23.31
N PRO A 130 -2.10 26.26 -24.06
CA PRO A 130 -0.71 25.98 -23.75
C PRO A 130 -0.33 26.71 -22.46
N ALA A 131 0.22 25.98 -21.48
CA ALA A 131 0.77 26.54 -20.26
C ALA A 131 2.27 26.23 -20.17
N GLY A 132 3.10 27.24 -20.03
CA GLY A 132 4.52 27.07 -19.74
C GLY A 132 4.70 26.50 -18.33
N ARG A 133 5.54 25.48 -18.19
CA ARG A 133 5.84 24.90 -16.89
C ARG A 133 6.83 25.77 -16.13
N SER A 134 6.51 26.12 -14.90
CA SER A 134 7.36 26.91 -14.02
C SER A 134 7.21 26.45 -12.58
N PHE A 135 8.33 26.16 -11.95
CA PHE A 135 8.40 25.77 -10.55
C PHE A 135 9.08 26.85 -9.72
N GLY A 136 8.75 26.89 -8.42
CA GLY A 136 9.40 27.80 -7.47
C GLY A 136 10.89 27.51 -7.30
N ALA A 137 11.67 28.54 -6.96
CA ALA A 137 13.12 28.43 -6.80
C ALA A 137 13.54 27.38 -5.75
N GLY A 138 12.73 27.17 -4.71
CA GLY A 138 13.00 26.14 -3.70
C GLY A 138 12.95 24.72 -4.28
N ILE A 139 11.97 24.42 -5.13
CA ILE A 139 11.88 23.12 -5.81
C ILE A 139 13.11 22.93 -6.72
N LEU A 140 13.44 23.93 -7.52
CA LEU A 140 14.56 23.87 -8.45
C LEU A 140 15.92 23.80 -7.75
N HIS A 141 16.02 24.28 -6.50
CA HIS A 141 17.23 24.15 -5.70
C HIS A 141 17.48 22.71 -5.26
N HIS A 142 16.43 22.01 -4.84
CA HIS A 142 16.52 20.63 -4.35
C HIS A 142 16.43 19.57 -5.47
N VAL A 143 15.76 19.90 -6.56
CA VAL A 143 15.56 19.04 -7.74
C VAL A 143 15.89 19.86 -8.99
N PRO A 144 17.17 20.15 -9.26
CA PRO A 144 17.59 21.04 -10.35
C PRO A 144 17.16 20.54 -11.73
N ASP A 145 17.09 19.23 -11.92
CA ASP A 145 16.67 18.59 -13.17
C ASP A 145 15.14 18.55 -13.37
N HIS A 146 14.39 19.06 -12.43
CA HIS A 146 12.92 19.05 -12.50
C HIS A 146 12.35 19.80 -13.72
N ASN A 147 13.12 20.71 -14.30
CA ASN A 147 12.80 21.40 -15.55
C ASN A 147 13.26 20.68 -16.82
N GLN A 148 14.11 19.65 -16.73
CA GLN A 148 14.72 18.99 -17.90
C GLN A 148 13.92 17.78 -18.36
N ASN A 149 12.61 17.90 -18.49
CA ASN A 149 11.82 16.73 -18.40
C ASN A 149 11.15 16.28 -19.66
N TRP A 150 11.08 14.97 -19.77
CA TRP A 150 10.19 14.15 -20.57
C TRP A 150 8.70 14.59 -20.50
N TRP A 151 8.33 15.45 -19.54
CA TRP A 151 7.00 16.06 -19.42
C TRP A 151 6.79 17.27 -20.34
N GLY A 152 7.85 17.81 -20.95
CA GLY A 152 7.81 18.99 -21.81
C GLY A 152 7.77 20.34 -21.08
N GLN A 153 8.22 21.36 -21.79
CA GLN A 153 8.24 22.77 -21.30
C GLN A 153 6.86 23.43 -21.39
N VAL A 154 6.02 22.95 -22.32
CA VAL A 154 4.67 23.50 -22.57
C VAL A 154 3.67 22.36 -22.51
N VAL A 155 2.72 22.48 -21.60
CA VAL A 155 1.68 21.47 -21.35
C VAL A 155 0.34 21.95 -21.88
N GLY A 156 -0.43 21.07 -22.51
CA GLY A 156 -1.80 21.34 -22.93
C GLY A 156 -2.76 21.22 -21.74
N THR A 157 -3.19 22.34 -21.18
CA THR A 157 -4.03 22.36 -19.97
C THR A 157 -5.50 22.62 -20.31
N VAL A 158 -6.39 21.93 -19.62
CA VAL A 158 -7.84 22.18 -19.70
C VAL A 158 -8.19 23.28 -18.68
N PRO A 159 -8.85 24.39 -19.12
CA PRO A 159 -9.22 25.45 -18.21
C PRO A 159 -10.33 25.03 -17.24
N PRO A 160 -10.45 25.70 -16.06
CA PRO A 160 -11.38 25.31 -15.00
C PRO A 160 -12.81 25.05 -15.45
N GLU A 161 -13.32 25.89 -16.35
CA GLU A 161 -14.69 25.82 -16.88
C GLU A 161 -15.00 24.56 -17.69
N HIS A 162 -13.98 23.83 -18.14
CA HIS A 162 -14.13 22.61 -18.95
C HIS A 162 -13.70 21.32 -18.24
N LEU A 163 -13.07 21.40 -17.04
CA LEU A 163 -12.54 20.24 -16.32
C LEU A 163 -13.61 19.18 -16.00
N GLY A 164 -14.77 19.60 -15.51
CA GLY A 164 -15.85 18.68 -15.20
C GLY A 164 -16.31 17.87 -16.41
N ARG A 165 -16.48 18.54 -17.58
CA ARG A 165 -16.81 17.85 -18.83
C ARG A 165 -15.67 16.96 -19.30
N PHE A 166 -14.42 17.41 -19.22
CA PHE A 166 -13.25 16.65 -19.62
C PHE A 166 -13.16 15.31 -18.86
N TYR A 167 -13.22 15.31 -17.53
CA TYR A 167 -13.17 14.07 -16.77
C TYR A 167 -14.39 13.18 -16.98
N GLN A 168 -15.60 13.75 -17.13
CA GLN A 168 -16.79 12.96 -17.44
C GLN A 168 -16.66 12.23 -18.78
N ASP A 169 -16.18 12.90 -19.80
CA ASP A 169 -16.03 12.33 -21.13
C ASP A 169 -14.85 11.34 -21.20
N TYR A 170 -13.83 11.51 -20.35
CA TYR A 170 -12.71 10.59 -20.22
C TYR A 170 -13.09 9.31 -19.45
N HIS A 171 -13.76 9.44 -18.31
CA HIS A 171 -14.04 8.31 -17.42
C HIS A 171 -15.24 7.47 -17.85
N ARG A 172 -16.21 8.06 -18.54
CA ARG A 172 -17.40 7.33 -19.01
C ARG A 172 -17.06 6.13 -19.90
N PRO A 173 -16.26 6.22 -20.97
CA PRO A 173 -15.88 5.07 -21.79
C PRO A 173 -15.06 4.04 -21.01
N LEU A 174 -14.23 4.44 -20.04
CA LEU A 174 -13.53 3.52 -19.16
C LEU A 174 -14.50 2.67 -18.33
N ARG A 175 -15.50 3.32 -17.72
CA ARG A 175 -16.56 2.62 -16.98
C ARG A 175 -17.36 1.69 -17.89
N GLN A 176 -17.66 2.10 -19.10
CA GLN A 176 -18.36 1.29 -20.10
C GLN A 176 -17.55 0.06 -20.53
N ALA A 177 -16.22 0.16 -20.55
CA ALA A 177 -15.32 -0.96 -20.79
C ALA A 177 -15.17 -1.92 -19.58
N GLY A 178 -15.81 -1.62 -18.44
CA GLY A 178 -15.77 -2.45 -17.24
C GLY A 178 -14.66 -2.11 -16.26
N VAL A 179 -13.97 -0.97 -16.42
CA VAL A 179 -12.98 -0.45 -15.47
C VAL A 179 -13.68 -0.03 -14.18
N ASP A 180 -13.10 -0.36 -13.02
CA ASP A 180 -13.68 -0.13 -11.69
C ASP A 180 -12.99 0.98 -10.90
N GLY A 181 -11.79 1.40 -11.31
CA GLY A 181 -11.02 2.42 -10.60
C GLY A 181 -10.00 3.12 -11.50
N ILE A 182 -9.38 4.16 -10.95
CA ILE A 182 -8.34 4.92 -11.63
C ILE A 182 -7.16 5.19 -10.69
N LYS A 183 -5.94 5.14 -11.23
CA LYS A 183 -4.71 5.68 -10.62
C LYS A 183 -4.38 6.98 -11.35
N VAL A 184 -4.46 8.11 -10.65
CA VAL A 184 -4.26 9.43 -11.26
C VAL A 184 -2.94 10.03 -10.78
N ASP A 185 -2.05 10.21 -11.73
CA ASP A 185 -0.66 10.59 -11.50
C ASP A 185 -0.38 12.07 -11.81
N ASN A 186 0.82 12.54 -11.46
CA ASN A 186 1.32 13.89 -11.74
C ASN A 186 0.54 15.02 -11.05
N GLN A 187 -0.14 14.74 -9.94
CA GLN A 187 -1.05 15.68 -9.31
C GLN A 187 -0.34 16.89 -8.69
N ALA A 188 0.75 16.68 -7.94
CA ALA A 188 1.51 17.78 -7.34
C ALA A 188 2.16 18.71 -8.38
N CYS A 189 2.36 18.25 -9.62
CA CYS A 189 2.99 19.03 -10.68
C CYS A 189 2.05 20.07 -11.34
N ILE A 190 0.77 20.08 -10.98
CA ILE A 190 -0.21 21.09 -11.46
C ILE A 190 0.23 22.51 -11.09
N GLU A 191 0.93 22.69 -9.98
CA GLU A 191 1.40 24.01 -9.57
C GLU A 191 2.23 24.68 -10.67
N GLY A 192 3.07 23.92 -11.37
CA GLY A 192 3.96 24.40 -12.43
C GLY A 192 3.24 24.97 -13.66
N VAL A 193 1.94 24.69 -13.84
CA VAL A 193 1.14 25.12 -14.99
C VAL A 193 -0.05 25.99 -14.59
N SER A 194 -0.15 26.40 -13.34
CA SER A 194 -1.32 27.08 -12.75
C SER A 194 -1.37 28.58 -12.92
N ALA A 195 -0.29 29.22 -13.39
CA ALA A 195 -0.15 30.70 -13.40
C ALA A 195 -1.28 31.42 -14.17
N GLY A 196 -1.74 30.85 -15.32
CA GLY A 196 -2.81 31.41 -16.13
C GLY A 196 -4.23 31.22 -15.56
N TYR A 197 -4.37 30.55 -14.40
CA TYR A 197 -5.65 30.15 -13.81
C TYR A 197 -5.88 30.70 -12.40
N GLY A 198 -5.18 31.77 -12.04
CA GLY A 198 -5.29 32.40 -10.72
C GLY A 198 -4.44 31.76 -9.62
N GLY A 199 -3.41 31.01 -10.02
CA GLY A 199 -2.44 30.38 -9.13
C GLY A 199 -2.80 28.95 -8.73
N ARG A 200 -1.84 28.28 -8.05
CA ARG A 200 -1.88 26.85 -7.75
C ARG A 200 -3.11 26.43 -6.94
N VAL A 201 -3.40 27.12 -5.85
CA VAL A 201 -4.51 26.75 -4.96
C VAL A 201 -5.85 26.75 -5.69
N ARG A 202 -6.10 27.79 -6.50
CA ARG A 202 -7.36 27.92 -7.25
C ARG A 202 -7.49 26.86 -8.34
N TYR A 203 -6.42 26.64 -9.11
CA TYR A 203 -6.44 25.68 -10.21
C TYR A 203 -6.50 24.25 -9.69
N MET A 204 -5.68 23.91 -8.69
CA MET A 204 -5.71 22.59 -8.06
C MET A 204 -7.08 22.26 -7.46
N ARG A 205 -7.70 23.23 -6.79
CA ARG A 205 -9.05 23.04 -6.27
C ARG A 205 -10.04 22.71 -7.39
N ALA A 206 -10.03 23.44 -8.50
CA ALA A 206 -10.92 23.18 -9.63
C ALA A 206 -10.67 21.81 -10.27
N VAL A 207 -9.40 21.39 -10.39
CA VAL A 207 -9.02 20.08 -10.89
C VAL A 207 -9.52 18.97 -9.95
N HIS A 208 -9.28 19.10 -8.64
CA HIS A 208 -9.70 18.10 -7.66
C HIS A 208 -11.22 18.00 -7.52
N GLU A 209 -11.95 19.12 -7.51
CA GLU A 209 -13.41 19.09 -7.49
C GLU A 209 -13.98 18.33 -8.71
N ALA A 210 -13.40 18.54 -9.89
CA ALA A 210 -13.82 17.85 -11.11
C ALA A 210 -13.41 16.36 -11.14
N LEU A 211 -12.17 16.05 -10.73
CA LEU A 211 -11.64 14.70 -10.69
C LEU A 211 -12.40 13.84 -9.65
N GLU A 212 -12.49 14.32 -8.41
CA GLU A 212 -13.20 13.64 -7.31
C GLU A 212 -14.66 13.38 -7.64
N GLY A 213 -15.34 14.39 -8.21
CA GLY A 213 -16.74 14.25 -8.65
C GLY A 213 -16.91 13.21 -9.75
N SER A 214 -16.02 13.18 -10.74
CA SER A 214 -16.05 12.20 -11.80
C SER A 214 -15.67 10.79 -11.30
N ALA A 215 -14.66 10.67 -10.44
CA ALA A 215 -14.27 9.41 -9.83
C ALA A 215 -15.41 8.81 -8.97
N GLN A 216 -16.12 9.64 -8.22
CA GLN A 216 -17.27 9.20 -7.44
C GLN A 216 -18.40 8.66 -8.32
N VAL A 217 -18.72 9.37 -9.42
CA VAL A 217 -19.81 8.99 -10.33
C VAL A 217 -19.50 7.71 -11.10
N HIS A 218 -18.27 7.56 -11.59
CA HIS A 218 -17.93 6.45 -12.48
C HIS A 218 -17.29 5.25 -11.76
N PHE A 219 -16.55 5.49 -10.65
CA PHE A 219 -15.74 4.47 -10.01
C PHE A 219 -16.00 4.34 -8.50
N ARG A 220 -17.07 4.96 -7.95
CA ARG A 220 -17.45 4.86 -6.54
C ARG A 220 -16.35 5.32 -5.58
N GLY A 221 -15.48 6.23 -6.03
CA GLY A 221 -14.35 6.71 -5.24
C GLY A 221 -13.09 5.81 -5.29
N ASN A 222 -13.06 4.75 -6.09
CA ASN A 222 -11.87 3.93 -6.32
C ASN A 222 -10.83 4.73 -7.12
N LEU A 223 -10.18 5.66 -6.43
CA LEU A 223 -9.15 6.57 -6.94
C LEU A 223 -7.90 6.44 -6.09
N THR A 224 -6.80 6.01 -6.71
CA THR A 224 -5.45 6.11 -6.15
C THR A 224 -4.81 7.42 -6.61
N ASN A 225 -4.57 8.32 -5.67
CA ASN A 225 -3.84 9.57 -5.94
C ASN A 225 -2.33 9.28 -6.01
N CYS A 226 -1.67 9.64 -7.11
CA CYS A 226 -0.26 9.39 -7.35
C CYS A 226 0.48 10.71 -7.64
N MET A 227 1.79 10.78 -7.30
CA MET A 227 2.57 12.02 -7.25
C MET A 227 1.77 13.16 -6.58
N SER A 228 1.20 12.85 -5.45
CA SER A 228 0.13 13.62 -4.79
C SER A 228 0.57 14.26 -3.47
N ASN A 229 1.89 14.29 -3.19
CA ASN A 229 2.48 14.80 -1.96
C ASN A 229 2.43 16.33 -1.92
N ALA A 230 1.20 16.88 -1.94
CA ALA A 230 0.93 18.31 -1.86
C ALA A 230 -0.28 18.55 -0.96
N MET A 231 -0.24 19.62 -0.16
CA MET A 231 -1.33 19.93 0.77
C MET A 231 -2.66 20.22 0.04
N GLU A 232 -2.59 20.79 -1.16
CA GLU A 232 -3.77 21.01 -1.99
C GLU A 232 -4.46 19.71 -2.41
N VAL A 233 -3.68 18.63 -2.66
CA VAL A 233 -4.23 17.30 -2.94
C VAL A 233 -4.83 16.72 -1.66
N LEU A 234 -4.07 16.74 -0.56
CA LEU A 234 -4.49 16.17 0.72
C LEU A 234 -5.82 16.76 1.22
N TYR A 235 -5.95 18.08 1.17
CA TYR A 235 -7.20 18.75 1.56
C TYR A 235 -8.29 18.73 0.49
N GLY A 236 -7.93 18.44 -0.77
CA GLY A 236 -8.85 18.28 -1.89
C GLY A 236 -9.44 16.88 -2.07
N ALA A 237 -8.87 15.86 -1.40
CA ALA A 237 -9.33 14.47 -1.44
C ALA A 237 -10.59 14.30 -0.59
N LEU A 238 -11.75 14.66 -1.13
CA LEU A 238 -13.03 14.70 -0.42
C LEU A 238 -13.72 13.33 -0.35
N ASN A 239 -13.53 12.48 -1.35
CA ASN A 239 -14.14 11.17 -1.46
C ASN A 239 -13.10 10.07 -1.64
N SER A 240 -12.02 10.33 -2.39
CA SER A 240 -10.92 9.38 -2.51
C SER A 240 -10.21 9.20 -1.17
N ASN A 241 -9.83 7.96 -0.87
CA ASN A 241 -9.24 7.59 0.43
C ASN A 241 -7.94 6.81 0.31
N LEU A 242 -7.18 7.03 -0.77
CA LEU A 242 -5.88 6.41 -0.99
C LEU A 242 -4.93 7.35 -1.71
N THR A 243 -3.70 7.50 -1.20
CA THR A 243 -2.67 8.37 -1.79
C THR A 243 -1.28 7.75 -1.69
N ARG A 244 -0.52 7.82 -2.78
CA ARG A 244 0.91 7.51 -2.79
C ARG A 244 1.67 8.47 -1.89
N THR A 245 2.57 7.92 -1.08
CA THR A 245 3.32 8.69 -0.08
C THR A 245 4.82 8.75 -0.34
N SER A 246 5.31 8.05 -1.36
CA SER A 246 6.72 8.06 -1.79
C SER A 246 6.87 8.22 -3.30
N THR A 247 8.12 8.31 -3.77
CA THR A 247 8.49 8.04 -5.17
C THR A 247 8.22 6.56 -5.50
N ASP A 248 8.35 6.19 -6.79
CA ASP A 248 8.21 4.80 -7.21
C ASP A 248 9.25 3.89 -6.54
N PHE A 249 8.93 2.61 -6.42
CA PHE A 249 9.90 1.57 -6.14
C PHE A 249 10.90 1.48 -7.31
N TRP A 250 12.17 1.79 -7.05
CA TRP A 250 13.25 1.77 -8.04
C TRP A 250 14.20 0.59 -7.79
N PRO A 251 14.06 -0.53 -8.52
CA PRO A 251 14.87 -1.72 -8.29
C PRO A 251 16.36 -1.51 -8.58
N TRP A 252 16.70 -0.56 -9.44
CA TRP A 252 18.09 -0.29 -9.85
C TRP A 252 18.83 0.74 -8.98
N ILE A 253 18.20 1.30 -7.94
CA ILE A 253 18.80 2.27 -7.03
C ILE A 253 18.83 1.71 -5.61
N PRO A 254 19.91 1.03 -5.18
CA PRO A 254 19.96 0.38 -3.87
C PRO A 254 19.70 1.32 -2.70
N ALA A 255 20.20 2.56 -2.75
CA ALA A 255 19.96 3.56 -1.71
C ALA A 255 18.48 3.97 -1.57
N SER A 256 17.64 3.72 -2.58
CA SER A 256 16.23 4.10 -2.54
C SER A 256 15.39 3.23 -1.61
N HIS A 257 15.80 1.99 -1.32
CA HIS A 257 14.96 1.05 -0.56
C HIS A 257 14.72 1.51 0.88
N GLY A 258 15.77 1.88 1.62
CA GLY A 258 15.64 2.43 2.97
C GLY A 258 14.91 3.77 2.98
N LEU A 259 15.25 4.67 2.04
CA LEU A 259 14.58 5.97 1.88
C LEU A 259 13.08 5.80 1.60
N HIS A 260 12.71 4.81 0.79
CA HIS A 260 11.31 4.53 0.44
C HIS A 260 10.47 4.16 1.69
N LEU A 261 10.98 3.27 2.56
CA LEU A 261 10.30 2.94 3.81
C LEU A 261 10.23 4.14 4.76
N TYR A 262 11.34 4.86 4.91
CA TYR A 262 11.41 6.04 5.77
C TYR A 262 10.37 7.10 5.38
N VAL A 263 10.35 7.49 4.11
CA VAL A 263 9.41 8.52 3.62
C VAL A 263 7.96 8.05 3.78
N ASN A 264 7.65 6.81 3.41
CA ASN A 264 6.30 6.25 3.53
C ASN A 264 5.80 6.26 4.98
N ALA A 265 6.61 5.80 5.93
CA ALA A 265 6.24 5.79 7.35
C ALA A 265 6.10 7.21 7.92
N LEU A 266 7.03 8.12 7.60
CA LEU A 266 6.98 9.51 8.04
C LEU A 266 5.73 10.22 7.51
N MET A 267 5.39 10.01 6.23
CA MET A 267 4.16 10.54 5.65
C MET A 267 2.91 9.92 6.27
N GLY A 268 2.96 8.65 6.68
CA GLY A 268 1.89 7.97 7.41
C GLY A 268 1.50 8.66 8.70
N ALA A 269 2.46 9.28 9.41
CA ALA A 269 2.20 10.03 10.64
C ALA A 269 1.34 11.29 10.43
N TRP A 270 1.35 11.89 9.24
CA TRP A 270 0.56 13.09 8.95
C TRP A 270 -0.55 12.84 7.91
N PHE A 271 -0.22 12.31 6.74
CA PHE A 271 -1.20 12.03 5.69
C PHE A 271 -2.21 10.99 6.16
N GLY A 272 -1.77 10.03 6.97
CA GLY A 272 -2.61 8.98 7.53
C GLY A 272 -3.82 9.45 8.35
N GLU A 273 -3.84 10.71 8.81
CA GLU A 273 -5.01 11.30 9.46
C GLU A 273 -6.11 11.70 8.46
N PHE A 274 -5.75 11.95 7.22
CA PHE A 274 -6.66 12.44 6.18
C PHE A 274 -7.01 11.39 5.15
N ILE A 275 -6.06 10.47 4.83
CA ILE A 275 -6.16 9.54 3.71
C ILE A 275 -5.24 8.35 3.95
N TRP A 276 -5.60 7.16 3.46
CA TRP A 276 -4.74 5.99 3.58
C TRP A 276 -3.47 6.14 2.73
N PRO A 277 -2.28 5.90 3.31
CA PRO A 277 -1.03 5.85 2.56
C PRO A 277 -0.94 4.62 1.68
N ASP A 278 -0.63 4.82 0.41
CA ASP A 278 -0.18 3.79 -0.51
C ASP A 278 1.35 3.78 -0.54
N TRP A 279 1.96 2.68 -0.11
CA TRP A 279 3.41 2.52 -0.07
C TRP A 279 3.98 1.99 -1.39
N ASP A 280 3.22 2.05 -2.48
CA ASP A 280 3.59 1.62 -3.81
C ASP A 280 3.72 0.10 -4.00
N MET A 281 3.84 -0.28 -5.27
CA MET A 281 4.28 -1.60 -5.71
C MET A 281 5.69 -1.93 -5.21
N PHE A 282 6.05 -3.22 -5.26
CA PHE A 282 7.43 -3.69 -5.17
C PHE A 282 7.61 -4.92 -6.09
N GLU A 283 8.84 -5.41 -6.23
CA GLU A 283 9.13 -6.66 -6.94
C GLU A 283 9.48 -7.74 -5.91
N SER A 284 8.67 -8.80 -5.86
CA SER A 284 8.83 -9.86 -4.84
C SER A 284 10.11 -10.67 -5.03
N GLY A 285 10.54 -10.88 -6.29
CA GLY A 285 11.78 -11.57 -6.63
C GLY A 285 13.05 -10.71 -6.52
N HIS A 286 12.94 -9.41 -6.20
CA HIS A 286 14.09 -8.53 -6.02
C HIS A 286 14.85 -8.84 -4.71
N PRO A 287 16.20 -8.65 -4.63
CA PRO A 287 16.94 -8.84 -3.36
C PRO A 287 16.38 -8.08 -2.15
N ALA A 288 15.80 -6.89 -2.37
CA ALA A 288 15.08 -6.13 -1.34
C ALA A 288 13.59 -6.52 -1.21
N GLY A 289 13.12 -7.54 -1.92
CA GLY A 289 11.68 -7.92 -1.96
C GLY A 289 11.14 -8.23 -0.56
N ALA A 290 11.85 -9.00 0.24
CA ALA A 290 11.43 -9.34 1.61
C ALA A 290 11.40 -8.11 2.54
N PHE A 291 12.35 -7.18 2.40
CA PHE A 291 12.39 -5.91 3.13
C PHE A 291 11.15 -5.04 2.80
N HIS A 292 10.79 -4.94 1.52
CA HIS A 292 9.61 -4.21 1.08
C HIS A 292 8.30 -4.92 1.46
N ALA A 293 8.26 -6.26 1.41
CA ALA A 293 7.11 -7.05 1.87
C ALA A 293 6.82 -6.80 3.35
N ALA A 294 7.85 -6.80 4.20
CA ALA A 294 7.73 -6.46 5.63
C ALA A 294 7.20 -5.03 5.83
N GLY A 295 7.68 -4.08 5.04
CA GLY A 295 7.13 -2.71 5.04
C GLY A 295 5.64 -2.67 4.69
N ARG A 296 5.18 -3.44 3.68
CA ARG A 296 3.74 -3.49 3.33
C ARG A 296 2.91 -4.15 4.43
N ALA A 297 3.44 -5.15 5.12
CA ALA A 297 2.75 -5.81 6.23
C ALA A 297 2.40 -4.83 7.38
N VAL A 298 3.26 -3.83 7.64
CA VAL A 298 3.04 -2.82 8.70
C VAL A 298 2.39 -1.54 8.18
N SER A 299 2.25 -1.36 6.85
CA SER A 299 1.83 -0.08 6.24
C SER A 299 0.38 0.32 6.51
N GLY A 300 -0.53 -0.65 6.68
CA GLY A 300 -1.98 -0.44 6.66
C GLY A 300 -2.56 -0.07 5.29
N GLY A 301 -1.71 0.08 4.27
CA GLY A 301 -2.09 0.33 2.88
C GLY A 301 -2.36 -0.94 2.08
N PRO A 302 -2.72 -0.83 0.79
CA PRO A 302 -2.90 -1.97 -0.09
C PRO A 302 -1.56 -2.68 -0.36
N VAL A 303 -1.62 -3.99 -0.59
CA VAL A 303 -0.45 -4.81 -0.93
C VAL A 303 -0.52 -5.22 -2.39
N PHE A 304 0.44 -4.76 -3.17
CA PHE A 304 0.55 -5.13 -4.58
C PHE A 304 2.00 -5.13 -5.07
N VAL A 305 2.25 -5.92 -6.09
CA VAL A 305 3.58 -6.09 -6.69
C VAL A 305 3.58 -5.67 -8.16
N SER A 306 4.77 -5.51 -8.72
CA SER A 306 4.95 -5.22 -10.14
C SER A 306 5.97 -6.17 -10.78
N ASP A 307 5.93 -7.44 -10.38
CA ASP A 307 6.81 -8.49 -10.91
C ASP A 307 6.55 -8.77 -12.39
N LYS A 308 7.62 -9.00 -13.14
CA LYS A 308 7.54 -9.59 -14.48
C LYS A 308 7.05 -11.04 -14.41
N PRO A 309 6.37 -11.54 -15.45
CA PRO A 309 6.04 -12.96 -15.54
C PRO A 309 7.25 -13.86 -15.30
N GLY A 310 7.12 -14.80 -14.36
CA GLY A 310 8.17 -15.75 -13.98
C GLY A 310 9.25 -15.20 -13.02
N ALA A 311 9.16 -13.94 -12.61
CA ALA A 311 10.10 -13.34 -11.65
C ALA A 311 9.57 -13.26 -10.21
N GLN A 312 8.34 -13.73 -9.97
CA GLN A 312 7.70 -13.69 -8.67
C GLN A 312 8.36 -14.64 -7.66
N ASP A 313 8.56 -14.18 -6.42
CA ASP A 313 8.82 -15.06 -5.27
C ASP A 313 7.50 -15.45 -4.59
N PHE A 314 6.91 -16.55 -5.03
CA PHE A 314 5.65 -17.04 -4.49
C PHE A 314 5.74 -17.49 -3.02
N ASN A 315 6.94 -17.85 -2.53
CA ASN A 315 7.11 -18.19 -1.10
C ASN A 315 7.04 -16.93 -0.23
N LEU A 316 7.57 -15.81 -0.72
CA LEU A 316 7.43 -14.52 -0.07
C LEU A 316 5.97 -14.04 -0.12
N LEU A 317 5.34 -14.11 -1.29
CA LEU A 317 3.96 -13.64 -1.48
C LEU A 317 2.95 -14.38 -0.60
N ARG A 318 3.10 -15.71 -0.40
CA ARG A 318 2.25 -16.49 0.52
C ARG A 318 2.33 -16.05 1.98
N LYS A 319 3.33 -15.26 2.37
CA LYS A 319 3.40 -14.65 3.71
C LYS A 319 2.59 -13.35 3.83
N LEU A 320 2.10 -12.81 2.72
CA LEU A 320 1.29 -11.59 2.66
C LEU A 320 -0.16 -11.86 2.24
N VAL A 321 -0.37 -12.93 1.47
CA VAL A 321 -1.61 -13.20 0.73
C VAL A 321 -2.25 -14.50 1.21
N LEU A 322 -3.50 -14.41 1.65
CA LEU A 322 -4.33 -15.57 1.99
C LEU A 322 -4.66 -16.39 0.72
N PRO A 323 -5.02 -17.68 0.85
CA PRO A 323 -5.32 -18.53 -0.31
C PRO A 323 -6.42 -18.00 -1.24
N ASP A 324 -7.32 -17.18 -0.72
CA ASP A 324 -8.41 -16.54 -1.48
C ASP A 324 -8.04 -15.20 -2.12
N GLY A 325 -6.80 -14.74 -1.96
CA GLY A 325 -6.30 -13.48 -2.51
C GLY A 325 -6.52 -12.26 -1.61
N ARG A 326 -7.11 -12.43 -0.40
CA ARG A 326 -7.16 -11.37 0.61
C ARG A 326 -5.79 -11.17 1.26
N THR A 327 -5.60 -10.00 1.87
CA THR A 327 -4.41 -9.66 2.68
C THR A 327 -4.81 -9.38 4.12
N LEU A 328 -3.89 -9.59 5.05
CA LEU A 328 -4.06 -9.22 6.46
C LEU A 328 -3.52 -7.80 6.64
N ARG A 329 -4.33 -6.80 6.29
CA ARG A 329 -3.97 -5.39 6.39
C ARG A 329 -4.07 -4.93 7.85
N ALA A 330 -3.11 -4.10 8.30
CA ALA A 330 -3.21 -3.43 9.60
C ALA A 330 -4.33 -2.36 9.58
N ASP A 331 -4.98 -2.14 10.74
CA ASP A 331 -6.17 -1.28 10.85
C ASP A 331 -5.84 0.21 10.90
N PHE A 332 -4.56 0.57 11.02
CA PHE A 332 -4.09 1.95 11.04
C PHE A 332 -2.92 2.16 10.06
N PRO A 333 -2.72 3.39 9.56
CA PRO A 333 -1.53 3.72 8.78
C PRO A 333 -0.25 3.50 9.58
N GLY A 334 0.71 2.77 8.97
CA GLY A 334 2.04 2.56 9.54
C GLY A 334 2.77 3.89 9.72
N ARG A 335 3.35 4.10 10.91
CA ARG A 335 4.05 5.33 11.29
C ARG A 335 5.31 5.04 12.11
N PRO A 336 6.30 5.94 12.16
CA PRO A 336 7.47 5.76 13.02
C PRO A 336 7.07 5.69 14.49
N THR A 337 7.83 4.93 15.28
CA THR A 337 7.76 5.03 16.74
C THR A 337 8.22 6.42 17.21
N ALA A 338 7.87 6.81 18.44
CA ALA A 338 8.18 8.13 18.96
C ALA A 338 9.69 8.46 18.93
N ASP A 339 10.56 7.50 19.23
CA ASP A 339 12.01 7.63 19.17
C ASP A 339 12.58 7.66 17.73
N CYS A 340 11.82 7.22 16.74
CA CYS A 340 12.19 7.23 15.32
C CYS A 340 11.61 8.40 14.51
N LEU A 341 10.73 9.22 15.13
CA LEU A 341 9.99 10.27 14.40
C LEU A 341 10.88 11.38 13.85
N LEU A 342 11.94 11.76 14.56
CA LEU A 342 12.80 12.91 14.23
C LEU A 342 14.22 12.51 13.85
N VAL A 343 14.45 11.25 13.45
CA VAL A 343 15.76 10.76 13.00
C VAL A 343 15.75 10.51 11.49
N ASP A 344 16.90 10.64 10.86
CA ASP A 344 17.11 10.21 9.47
C ASP A 344 17.78 8.83 9.44
N PRO A 345 17.01 7.73 9.34
CA PRO A 345 17.55 6.38 9.40
C PRO A 345 18.38 6.02 8.16
N THR A 346 18.43 6.88 7.14
CA THR A 346 19.29 6.69 5.96
C THR A 346 20.70 7.21 6.20
N GLN A 347 20.89 8.06 7.22
CA GLN A 347 22.17 8.70 7.56
C GLN A 347 22.67 8.30 8.96
N GLU A 348 21.79 8.04 9.90
CA GLU A 348 22.09 7.74 11.29
C GLU A 348 22.11 6.23 11.57
N ASP A 349 22.93 5.77 12.51
CA ASP A 349 23.00 4.36 12.95
C ASP A 349 21.83 4.06 13.91
N VAL A 350 20.65 3.96 13.35
CA VAL A 350 19.40 3.78 14.08
C VAL A 350 18.64 2.57 13.55
N LEU A 351 18.14 1.73 14.46
CA LEU A 351 17.13 0.73 14.15
C LEU A 351 15.80 1.45 13.90
N TYR A 352 15.41 1.58 12.63
CA TYR A 352 14.19 2.30 12.29
C TYR A 352 12.95 1.44 12.57
N LYS A 353 12.10 1.92 13.45
CA LYS A 353 10.89 1.19 13.90
C LYS A 353 9.64 1.85 13.36
N ILE A 354 8.80 1.02 12.76
CA ILE A 354 7.49 1.42 12.21
C ILE A 354 6.43 0.56 12.89
N TRP A 355 5.35 1.16 13.34
CA TRP A 355 4.29 0.45 14.03
C TRP A 355 2.90 0.71 13.45
N SER A 356 2.01 -0.24 13.66
CA SER A 356 0.58 -0.14 13.43
C SER A 356 -0.18 -1.05 14.41
N LEU A 357 -1.49 -1.03 14.36
CA LEU A 357 -2.36 -1.85 15.21
C LEU A 357 -3.28 -2.75 14.37
N ASN A 358 -3.67 -3.86 14.97
CA ASN A 358 -4.74 -4.74 14.54
C ASN A 358 -5.68 -4.91 15.74
N GLU A 359 -6.76 -4.12 15.80
CA GLU A 359 -7.67 -4.11 16.96
C GLU A 359 -6.91 -4.01 18.30
N ASP A 360 -6.69 -5.14 18.98
CA ASP A 360 -6.03 -5.26 20.29
C ASP A 360 -4.59 -5.79 20.22
N ALA A 361 -4.00 -5.92 19.06
CA ALA A 361 -2.63 -6.37 18.85
C ALA A 361 -1.82 -5.33 18.09
N GLY A 362 -0.53 -5.21 18.37
CA GLY A 362 0.39 -4.37 17.62
C GLY A 362 1.23 -5.16 16.64
N ILE A 363 1.59 -4.49 15.55
CA ILE A 363 2.67 -4.93 14.67
C ILE A 363 3.76 -3.87 14.66
N VAL A 364 5.01 -4.28 14.87
CA VAL A 364 6.19 -3.44 14.76
C VAL A 364 7.14 -4.03 13.74
N GLY A 365 7.47 -3.24 12.72
CA GLY A 365 8.57 -3.56 11.81
C GLY A 365 9.82 -2.81 12.23
N ALA A 366 10.92 -3.53 12.42
CA ALA A 366 12.23 -2.99 12.69
C ALA A 366 13.10 -3.15 11.44
N PHE A 367 13.73 -2.07 10.96
CA PHE A 367 14.40 -2.01 9.67
C PHE A 367 15.78 -1.39 9.75
N ASN A 368 16.74 -1.91 8.97
CA ASN A 368 17.97 -1.20 8.65
C ASN A 368 17.79 -0.44 7.33
N CYS A 369 17.54 0.87 7.42
CA CYS A 369 17.34 1.75 6.27
C CYS A 369 18.66 2.35 5.70
N ARG A 370 19.83 1.99 6.27
CA ARG A 370 21.13 2.46 5.80
C ARG A 370 21.53 1.76 4.51
N TYR A 371 22.22 2.51 3.65
CA TYR A 371 22.93 1.98 2.50
C TYR A 371 24.34 2.55 2.45
N SER A 372 25.34 1.70 2.58
CA SER A 372 26.75 2.14 2.65
C SER A 372 27.29 2.66 1.32
N GLY A 373 26.77 2.17 0.21
CA GLY A 373 27.33 2.39 -1.13
C GLY A 373 28.72 1.76 -1.32
N LYS A 374 29.16 0.94 -0.37
CA LYS A 374 30.56 0.50 -0.25
C LYS A 374 30.75 -1.01 -0.41
N VAL A 375 29.66 -1.77 -0.41
CA VAL A 375 29.71 -3.25 -0.54
C VAL A 375 30.47 -3.67 -1.81
N GLU A 376 30.31 -2.94 -2.90
CA GLU A 376 31.06 -3.14 -4.14
C GLU A 376 32.58 -2.87 -4.00
N LYS A 377 32.97 -2.15 -2.96
CA LYS A 377 34.38 -1.82 -2.65
C LYS A 377 34.99 -2.75 -1.59
N GLY A 378 34.28 -3.79 -1.15
CA GLY A 378 34.73 -4.74 -0.15
C GLY A 378 34.74 -4.23 1.29
N GLU A 379 34.08 -3.10 1.58
CA GLU A 379 33.80 -2.67 2.96
C GLU A 379 32.63 -3.48 3.53
N PRO A 380 32.64 -3.79 4.84
CA PRO A 380 31.54 -4.52 5.44
C PRO A 380 30.22 -3.71 5.35
N PRO A 381 29.08 -4.39 5.16
CA PRO A 381 27.77 -3.73 5.17
C PRO A 381 27.54 -3.05 6.53
N ILE A 382 26.75 -1.96 6.52
CA ILE A 382 26.38 -1.27 7.75
C ILE A 382 25.39 -2.12 8.53
N THR A 383 25.71 -2.36 9.79
CA THR A 383 24.81 -3.06 10.72
C THR A 383 24.27 -2.05 11.74
N VAL A 384 22.96 -2.03 11.93
CA VAL A 384 22.31 -1.20 12.96
C VAL A 384 21.88 -2.06 14.15
N ARG A 385 21.89 -1.45 15.35
CA ARG A 385 21.49 -2.09 16.60
C ARG A 385 20.43 -1.27 17.32
N GLY A 386 19.55 -1.94 18.04
CA GLY A 386 18.53 -1.30 18.84
C GLY A 386 17.63 -2.32 19.54
N GLU A 387 16.52 -1.85 20.05
CA GLU A 387 15.55 -2.68 20.76
C GLU A 387 14.13 -2.34 20.31
N VAL A 388 13.26 -3.36 20.31
CA VAL A 388 11.81 -3.19 20.18
C VAL A 388 11.16 -3.44 21.54
N ARG A 389 10.29 -2.54 21.97
CA ARG A 389 9.57 -2.61 23.24
C ARG A 389 8.06 -2.60 23.01
N PRO A 390 7.25 -3.20 23.90
CA PRO A 390 5.81 -3.00 23.85
C PRO A 390 5.40 -1.52 23.95
N SER A 391 6.15 -0.69 24.69
CA SER A 391 5.94 0.76 24.80
C SER A 391 6.22 1.55 23.50
N ASP A 392 6.80 0.93 22.47
CA ASP A 392 6.89 1.50 21.12
C ASP A 392 5.50 1.67 20.45
N LEU A 393 4.49 0.97 20.98
CA LEU A 393 3.10 1.01 20.47
C LEU A 393 2.24 1.95 21.30
N GLU A 394 1.59 2.89 20.66
CA GLU A 394 0.61 3.74 21.31
C GLU A 394 -0.77 3.03 21.36
N GLY A 395 -1.47 3.14 22.49
CA GLY A 395 -2.83 2.66 22.65
C GLY A 395 -3.01 1.23 23.17
N LEU A 396 -1.95 0.43 23.26
CA LEU A 396 -2.00 -0.92 23.83
C LEU A 396 -1.57 -0.94 25.31
N GLY A 397 -2.43 -0.45 26.22
CA GLY A 397 -2.12 -0.47 27.66
C GLY A 397 -2.27 -1.86 28.28
N ALA A 398 -1.16 -2.46 28.79
CA ALA A 398 -1.13 -3.67 29.61
C ALA A 398 0.16 -3.72 30.43
N ASP A 399 0.18 -4.55 31.49
CA ASP A 399 1.38 -4.74 32.30
C ASP A 399 2.38 -5.72 31.66
N CYS A 400 1.87 -6.67 30.89
CA CYS A 400 2.66 -7.72 30.24
C CYS A 400 2.13 -8.06 28.85
N TYR A 401 3.04 -8.38 27.96
CA TYR A 401 2.76 -8.66 26.54
C TYR A 401 3.45 -9.95 26.09
N VAL A 402 2.83 -10.65 25.16
CA VAL A 402 3.50 -11.68 24.38
C VAL A 402 4.05 -11.00 23.11
N VAL A 403 5.34 -11.22 22.86
CA VAL A 403 6.06 -10.68 21.70
C VAL A 403 6.56 -11.83 20.86
N TYR A 404 6.18 -11.85 19.58
CA TYR A 404 6.58 -12.87 18.62
C TYR A 404 7.39 -12.24 17.47
N ALA A 405 8.62 -12.72 17.27
CA ALA A 405 9.53 -12.31 16.20
C ALA A 405 9.37 -13.24 14.98
N HIS A 406 8.83 -12.74 13.88
CA HIS A 406 8.43 -13.55 12.73
C HIS A 406 9.58 -14.19 11.96
N THR A 407 10.70 -13.45 11.75
CA THR A 407 11.85 -13.98 11.00
C THR A 407 12.59 -15.02 11.81
N ARG A 408 12.72 -14.80 13.13
CA ARG A 408 13.38 -15.72 14.05
C ARG A 408 12.50 -16.87 14.49
N ARG A 409 11.16 -16.72 14.40
CA ARG A 409 10.16 -17.64 14.94
C ARG A 409 10.35 -17.88 16.44
N GLU A 410 10.64 -16.82 17.16
CA GLU A 410 10.88 -16.83 18.59
C GLU A 410 9.80 -16.02 19.32
N MET A 411 9.53 -16.38 20.57
CA MET A 411 8.53 -15.73 21.39
C MET A 411 9.08 -15.52 22.80
N CYS A 412 8.72 -14.38 23.40
CA CYS A 412 8.91 -14.16 24.84
C CYS A 412 7.74 -13.33 25.42
N THR A 413 7.70 -13.22 26.73
CA THR A 413 6.85 -12.27 27.44
C THR A 413 7.69 -11.11 27.93
N LEU A 414 7.21 -9.87 27.73
CA LEU A 414 7.87 -8.64 28.13
C LEU A 414 6.90 -7.74 28.90
N SER A 415 7.42 -7.01 29.87
CA SER A 415 6.72 -5.82 30.42
C SER A 415 6.79 -4.66 29.40
N GLY A 416 6.02 -3.60 29.62
CA GLY A 416 5.96 -2.48 28.68
C GLY A 416 7.32 -1.86 28.31
N GLU A 417 8.24 -1.79 29.29
CA GLU A 417 9.55 -1.13 29.14
C GLU A 417 10.71 -2.08 28.80
N GLU A 418 10.51 -3.39 28.91
CA GLU A 418 11.52 -4.37 28.52
C GLU A 418 11.69 -4.41 27.01
N GLY A 419 12.96 -4.46 26.55
CA GLY A 419 13.30 -4.44 25.14
C GLY A 419 13.78 -5.78 24.60
N TRP A 420 13.40 -6.09 23.38
CA TRP A 420 13.99 -7.17 22.60
C TRP A 420 15.11 -6.62 21.72
N ALA A 421 16.35 -6.96 22.09
CA ALA A 421 17.55 -6.47 21.38
C ALA A 421 17.70 -7.09 19.99
N LEU A 422 18.04 -6.25 19.02
CA LEU A 422 18.25 -6.62 17.61
C LEU A 422 19.57 -6.09 17.07
N GLU A 423 20.12 -6.85 16.14
CA GLU A 423 21.18 -6.42 15.24
C GLU A 423 20.77 -6.80 13.81
N LEU A 424 20.67 -5.83 12.91
CA LEU A 424 20.22 -6.01 11.53
C LEU A 424 21.29 -5.57 10.53
N PRO A 425 21.68 -6.44 9.59
CA PRO A 425 22.56 -6.07 8.47
C PRO A 425 21.81 -5.14 7.50
N GLU A 426 22.49 -4.65 6.49
CA GLU A 426 21.89 -3.85 5.42
C GLU A 426 20.72 -4.59 4.76
N LEU A 427 19.60 -3.88 4.52
CA LEU A 427 18.31 -4.43 4.11
C LEU A 427 17.74 -5.49 5.08
N GLY A 428 18.30 -5.61 6.28
CA GLY A 428 17.77 -6.46 7.33
C GLY A 428 16.49 -5.89 7.92
N TYR A 429 15.61 -6.79 8.29
CA TYR A 429 14.36 -6.45 8.97
C TYR A 429 13.95 -7.55 9.95
N GLU A 430 13.10 -7.18 10.91
CA GLU A 430 12.33 -8.12 11.74
C GLU A 430 10.92 -7.56 11.92
N LEU A 431 9.93 -8.44 11.95
CA LEU A 431 8.55 -8.10 12.28
C LEU A 431 8.18 -8.70 13.63
N PHE A 432 7.52 -7.89 14.45
CA PHE A 432 7.03 -8.31 15.75
C PHE A 432 5.52 -8.19 15.81
N THR A 433 4.86 -9.29 16.19
CA THR A 433 3.49 -9.25 16.72
C THR A 433 3.59 -9.06 18.24
N ILE A 434 2.93 -8.03 18.77
CA ILE A 434 2.93 -7.69 20.20
C ILE A 434 1.48 -7.69 20.68
N VAL A 435 1.15 -8.65 21.56
CA VAL A 435 -0.22 -8.85 22.03
C VAL A 435 -0.27 -8.68 23.54
N PRO A 436 -1.10 -7.76 24.08
CA PRO A 436 -1.29 -7.63 25.50
C PRO A 436 -1.88 -8.91 26.10
N ILE A 437 -1.33 -9.37 27.22
CA ILE A 437 -1.92 -10.47 27.98
C ILE A 437 -3.11 -9.92 28.74
N ARG A 438 -4.31 -10.34 28.36
CA ARG A 438 -5.56 -9.96 29.03
C ARG A 438 -6.26 -11.20 29.59
N GLU A 439 -6.54 -11.18 30.89
CA GLU A 439 -7.24 -12.28 31.57
C GLU A 439 -6.62 -13.66 31.32
N GLY A 440 -5.29 -13.71 31.15
CA GLY A 440 -4.53 -14.94 30.94
C GLY A 440 -4.54 -15.47 29.49
N ALA A 441 -4.89 -14.64 28.50
CA ALA A 441 -4.87 -15.02 27.08
C ALA A 441 -4.23 -13.92 26.22
N ALA A 442 -3.50 -14.32 25.15
CA ALA A 442 -2.95 -13.44 24.14
C ALA A 442 -2.86 -14.18 22.78
N PRO A 443 -3.86 -14.06 21.89
CA PRO A 443 -3.83 -14.70 20.57
C PRO A 443 -2.89 -13.96 19.62
N LEU A 444 -1.87 -14.67 19.11
CA LEU A 444 -0.90 -14.18 18.12
C LEU A 444 -1.43 -14.26 16.68
N GLY A 445 -2.49 -15.07 16.46
CA GLY A 445 -3.09 -15.26 15.15
C GLY A 445 -2.30 -16.19 14.22
N LEU A 446 -2.36 -15.95 12.91
CA LEU A 446 -1.77 -16.79 11.87
C LEU A 446 -0.29 -16.43 11.65
N VAL A 447 0.61 -17.01 12.41
CA VAL A 447 2.02 -16.60 12.51
C VAL A 447 2.89 -16.88 11.27
N GLU A 448 2.38 -17.60 10.29
CA GLU A 448 3.06 -17.78 9.00
C GLU A 448 2.91 -16.57 8.09
N TYR A 449 1.94 -15.68 8.38
CA TYR A 449 1.76 -14.40 7.69
C TYR A 449 2.48 -13.27 8.40
N MET A 450 3.01 -12.33 7.63
CA MET A 450 3.79 -11.19 8.15
C MET A 450 2.99 -10.28 9.08
N ASN A 451 1.65 -10.23 8.95
CA ASN A 451 0.75 -9.56 9.88
C ASN A 451 -0.29 -10.56 10.43
N GLY A 452 0.17 -11.64 11.04
CA GLY A 452 -0.67 -12.74 11.49
C GLY A 452 -1.75 -12.36 12.50
N ALA A 453 -1.50 -11.36 13.36
CA ALA A 453 -2.49 -10.85 14.31
C ALA A 453 -3.70 -10.18 13.64
N GLY A 454 -3.54 -9.64 12.43
CA GLY A 454 -4.64 -9.10 11.61
C GLY A 454 -5.66 -10.15 11.17
N ALA A 455 -5.38 -11.44 11.41
CA ALA A 455 -6.34 -12.51 11.20
C ALA A 455 -7.39 -12.63 12.33
N VAL A 456 -7.11 -12.13 13.53
CA VAL A 456 -8.00 -12.22 14.70
C VAL A 456 -8.97 -11.04 14.67
N LEU A 457 -10.24 -11.30 14.31
CA LEU A 457 -11.27 -10.28 14.15
C LEU A 457 -11.99 -9.92 15.44
N SER A 458 -12.09 -10.87 16.36
CA SER A 458 -12.63 -10.67 17.71
C SER A 458 -12.17 -11.78 18.64
N LYS A 459 -12.14 -11.51 19.95
CA LYS A 459 -11.73 -12.49 20.97
C LYS A 459 -12.29 -12.15 22.33
N GLY A 460 -12.44 -13.15 23.19
CA GLY A 460 -12.84 -12.96 24.58
C GLY A 460 -13.18 -14.26 25.31
N TRP A 461 -13.27 -14.17 26.64
CA TRP A 461 -13.75 -15.24 27.48
C TRP A 461 -15.28 -15.25 27.49
N VAL A 462 -15.89 -16.39 27.16
CA VAL A 462 -17.33 -16.62 27.23
C VAL A 462 -17.74 -17.10 28.64
N THR A 463 -16.89 -17.94 29.22
CA THR A 463 -16.95 -18.41 30.62
C THR A 463 -15.54 -18.42 31.20
N GLU A 464 -15.38 -18.81 32.46
CA GLU A 464 -14.05 -18.89 33.10
C GLU A 464 -13.09 -19.86 32.40
N ASP A 465 -13.60 -20.84 31.65
CA ASP A 465 -12.83 -21.91 30.99
C ASP A 465 -13.03 -21.97 29.48
N ILE A 466 -13.84 -21.10 28.88
CA ILE A 466 -14.09 -21.07 27.43
C ILE A 466 -13.63 -19.72 26.87
N PHE A 467 -12.57 -19.77 26.07
CA PHE A 467 -12.08 -18.65 25.27
C PHE A 467 -12.56 -18.80 23.81
N GLN A 468 -13.08 -17.74 23.24
CA GLN A 468 -13.62 -17.73 21.88
C GLN A 468 -12.93 -16.65 21.06
N MET A 469 -12.67 -16.92 19.79
CA MET A 469 -12.18 -15.93 18.83
C MET A 469 -12.75 -16.20 17.44
N LEU A 470 -12.93 -15.14 16.66
CA LEU A 470 -13.23 -15.20 15.24
C LEU A 470 -11.96 -14.93 14.45
N VAL A 471 -11.61 -15.83 13.54
CA VAL A 471 -10.37 -15.75 12.75
C VAL A 471 -10.67 -15.76 11.27
N ARG A 472 -9.92 -14.97 10.52
CA ARG A 472 -9.95 -14.89 9.06
C ARG A 472 -8.69 -15.55 8.48
N GLY A 473 -8.87 -16.49 7.55
CA GLY A 473 -7.76 -17.17 6.87
C GLY A 473 -7.51 -18.58 7.40
N SER A 474 -6.48 -19.24 6.86
CA SER A 474 -6.08 -20.61 7.17
C SER A 474 -4.58 -20.68 7.47
N GLY A 475 -4.15 -21.68 8.23
CA GLY A 475 -2.75 -21.95 8.57
C GLY A 475 -2.50 -22.03 10.07
N LEU A 476 -1.22 -22.04 10.46
CA LEU A 476 -0.80 -22.19 11.85
C LEU A 476 -1.21 -20.98 12.69
N CYS A 477 -2.10 -21.22 13.63
CA CYS A 477 -2.55 -20.23 14.63
C CYS A 477 -1.88 -20.50 15.98
N LEU A 478 -1.33 -19.44 16.57
CA LEU A 478 -0.75 -19.48 17.90
C LEU A 478 -1.56 -18.63 18.88
N VAL A 479 -1.75 -19.17 20.09
CA VAL A 479 -2.39 -18.47 21.21
C VAL A 479 -1.57 -18.71 22.48
N TRP A 480 -1.15 -17.66 23.15
CA TRP A 480 -0.59 -17.79 24.48
C TRP A 480 -1.72 -17.87 25.52
N LEU A 481 -1.66 -18.87 26.44
CA LEU A 481 -2.65 -19.07 27.49
C LEU A 481 -1.96 -19.45 28.79
N ASP A 482 -2.33 -18.78 29.90
CA ASP A 482 -1.78 -19.04 31.24
C ASP A 482 -2.14 -20.42 31.82
N ARG A 483 -3.00 -21.16 31.12
CA ARG A 483 -3.49 -22.49 31.49
C ARG A 483 -3.65 -23.40 30.27
N PRO A 484 -3.49 -24.74 30.46
CA PRO A 484 -3.55 -25.67 29.34
C PRO A 484 -4.92 -25.68 28.64
N ALA A 485 -4.92 -25.71 27.33
CA ALA A 485 -6.08 -26.08 26.56
C ALA A 485 -6.37 -27.60 26.73
N VAL A 486 -7.65 -27.94 26.84
CA VAL A 486 -8.14 -29.34 26.90
C VAL A 486 -8.90 -29.71 25.65
N GLN A 487 -9.42 -28.73 24.91
CA GLN A 487 -10.08 -28.95 23.62
C GLN A 487 -10.00 -27.67 22.78
N VAL A 488 -9.85 -27.83 21.46
CA VAL A 488 -9.97 -26.76 20.48
C VAL A 488 -11.01 -27.17 19.44
N ARG A 489 -11.91 -26.24 19.09
CA ARG A 489 -12.92 -26.44 18.06
C ARG A 489 -12.84 -25.32 17.04
N HIS A 490 -13.05 -25.64 15.78
CA HIS A 490 -13.27 -24.70 14.69
C HIS A 490 -14.64 -24.98 14.06
N GLU A 491 -15.50 -23.98 13.95
CA GLU A 491 -16.88 -24.12 13.44
C GLU A 491 -17.64 -25.30 14.10
N GLY A 492 -17.43 -25.49 15.42
CA GLY A 492 -18.04 -26.57 16.20
C GLY A 492 -17.33 -27.92 16.10
N ALA A 493 -16.49 -28.16 15.10
CA ALA A 493 -15.73 -29.40 14.95
C ALA A 493 -14.46 -29.39 15.81
N VAL A 494 -14.14 -30.50 16.48
CA VAL A 494 -12.89 -30.64 17.24
C VAL A 494 -11.74 -30.73 16.24
N ILE A 495 -10.67 -29.96 16.49
CA ILE A 495 -9.42 -30.00 15.73
C ILE A 495 -8.24 -30.36 16.62
N ASP A 496 -7.19 -30.91 16.00
CA ASP A 496 -5.95 -31.26 16.67
C ASP A 496 -5.19 -30.00 17.11
N PHE A 497 -4.53 -30.10 18.27
CA PHE A 497 -3.73 -29.00 18.82
C PHE A 497 -2.55 -29.54 19.61
N SER A 498 -1.58 -28.69 19.86
CA SER A 498 -0.49 -28.93 20.82
C SER A 498 -0.46 -27.77 21.84
N TYR A 499 -0.12 -28.08 23.09
CA TYR A 499 0.10 -27.10 24.13
C TYR A 499 1.44 -27.35 24.82
N VAL A 500 2.32 -26.34 24.79
CA VAL A 500 3.64 -26.39 25.41
C VAL A 500 3.58 -25.65 26.74
N ARG A 501 3.66 -26.36 27.86
CA ARG A 501 3.51 -25.83 29.22
C ARG A 501 4.61 -24.84 29.60
N GLU A 502 5.84 -25.09 29.15
CA GLU A 502 7.02 -24.29 29.46
C GLU A 502 6.91 -22.87 28.89
N THR A 503 6.20 -22.70 27.80
CA THR A 503 6.01 -21.43 27.11
C THR A 503 4.58 -20.92 27.15
N ASN A 504 3.65 -21.71 27.72
CA ASN A 504 2.21 -21.40 27.72
C ASN A 504 1.63 -21.24 26.30
N LEU A 505 2.16 -21.97 25.31
CA LEU A 505 1.83 -21.79 23.92
C LEU A 505 0.91 -22.89 23.41
N LEU A 506 -0.27 -22.50 22.95
CA LEU A 506 -1.21 -23.32 22.20
C LEU A 506 -0.97 -23.12 20.70
N ALA A 507 -0.90 -24.21 19.93
CA ALA A 507 -0.75 -24.21 18.49
C ALA A 507 -1.74 -25.17 17.84
N PHE A 508 -2.39 -24.73 16.76
CA PHE A 508 -3.31 -25.53 15.95
C PHE A 508 -3.38 -24.98 14.52
N ASP A 509 -3.73 -25.86 13.57
CA ASP A 509 -3.92 -25.47 12.18
C ASP A 509 -5.39 -25.16 11.90
N LEU A 510 -5.65 -23.98 11.34
CA LEU A 510 -6.97 -23.53 10.91
C LEU A 510 -7.21 -23.90 9.44
N PRO A 511 -8.32 -24.58 9.12
CA PRO A 511 -8.65 -24.93 7.74
C PRO A 511 -9.20 -23.75 6.91
N GLY A 512 -9.65 -22.68 7.55
CA GLY A 512 -10.25 -21.49 6.92
C GLY A 512 -10.79 -20.48 7.92
N ASP A 513 -11.53 -19.51 7.41
CA ASP A 513 -12.27 -18.53 8.22
C ASP A 513 -13.22 -19.25 9.20
N GLY A 514 -13.42 -18.70 10.37
CA GLY A 514 -14.44 -19.19 11.28
C GLY A 514 -14.21 -18.90 12.76
N GLU A 515 -15.17 -19.38 13.54
CA GLU A 515 -15.15 -19.30 14.99
C GLU A 515 -14.23 -20.39 15.58
N VAL A 516 -13.35 -20.00 16.47
CA VAL A 516 -12.51 -20.88 17.26
C VAL A 516 -12.92 -20.83 18.72
N VAL A 517 -13.23 -22.00 19.29
CA VAL A 517 -13.56 -22.17 20.71
C VAL A 517 -12.47 -23.00 21.38
N ILE A 518 -11.82 -22.44 22.39
CA ILE A 518 -10.78 -23.07 23.18
C ILE A 518 -11.33 -23.33 24.59
N VAL A 519 -11.40 -24.60 24.97
CA VAL A 519 -11.73 -25.00 26.34
C VAL A 519 -10.43 -25.22 27.08
N THR A 520 -10.26 -24.57 28.24
CA THR A 520 -9.07 -24.67 29.08
C THR A 520 -9.32 -25.49 30.32
N ALA A 521 -8.26 -25.93 30.98
CA ALA A 521 -8.36 -26.49 32.32
C ALA A 521 -8.90 -25.45 33.31
N PRO A 522 -9.67 -25.86 34.33
CA PRO A 522 -10.11 -24.95 35.39
C PRO A 522 -8.93 -24.24 36.08
N ARG A 523 -9.17 -23.05 36.60
CA ARG A 523 -8.20 -22.31 37.43
C ARG A 523 -7.85 -23.05 38.72
#